data_e17aa22961ca8d8138c848cff0930f60
#
_entry.id   e17aa22961ca8d8138c848cff0930f60
#
_cell.length_a   1.000
_cell.length_b   1.000
_cell.length_c   1.000
_cell.angle_alpha   90.00
_cell.angle_beta   90.00
_cell.angle_gamma   90.00
#
_symmetry.space_group_name_H-M   'P 1'
#
loop_
_entity.id
_entity.type
_entity.pdbx_description
1 polymer ?
#
loop_
_entity_poly.entity_id
_entity_poly.type
_entity_poly.pdbx_seq_one_letter_code
_entity_poly.pdbx_strand_id
1 'polypeptide(L)'
;MYRKIVTAILIFSLVLSICSCAQSKPRPQSKITDVVLTKDNTYECQFEDMTFKFMLFLPEKTDSNTPLILMLPGLGNNSSAFKLQTHMDEDACPRGYAVCYVQPGQGMGAKGWDCGLMDPQDVDSLEYLINLVIYLQDEYGLSKTKAFAAGFSNGGFMIHRIAMEAPDTFLAVASVAGMMTNKVWDERSDKTSIGFLEIYGTKDNVVPQNGTGTAAASPYPAIEVVMDYWASANGLGSSSVETLSDKAELTKYTALFNKTQVWSVKIEGGAHEWPEEDIAGFDTNTLILDFFDQCS
;
A
#
# COMPACT_ATOMS: atom_id res chain seq x y z
N MET A 1 -2.65 -81.53 -27.52
CA MET A 1 -3.35 -80.74 -26.45
C MET A 1 -2.30 -79.93 -25.72
N TYR A 2 -1.92 -78.73 -26.26
CA TYR A 2 -0.88 -77.84 -25.71
C TYR A 2 -1.51 -76.65 -24.98
N ARG A 3 -1.32 -76.54 -23.67
CA ARG A 3 -1.71 -75.39 -22.87
C ARG A 3 -0.65 -74.31 -23.04
N LYS A 4 -1.00 -73.14 -23.57
CA LYS A 4 -0.17 -71.94 -23.58
C LYS A 4 -0.31 -71.22 -22.26
N ILE A 5 0.77 -71.09 -21.52
CA ILE A 5 0.88 -70.25 -20.31
C ILE A 5 1.25 -68.85 -20.81
N VAL A 6 0.35 -67.88 -20.56
CA VAL A 6 0.62 -66.46 -20.83
C VAL A 6 1.13 -65.87 -19.53
N THR A 7 2.40 -65.50 -19.51
CA THR A 7 3.01 -64.78 -18.36
C THR A 7 2.77 -63.30 -18.56
N ALA A 8 1.96 -62.70 -17.70
CA ALA A 8 1.75 -61.25 -17.67
C ALA A 8 2.90 -60.62 -16.87
N ILE A 9 3.71 -59.80 -17.54
CA ILE A 9 4.74 -58.97 -16.95
C ILE A 9 4.12 -57.66 -16.49
N LEU A 10 3.93 -57.46 -15.17
CA LEU A 10 3.57 -56.19 -14.57
C LEU A 10 4.81 -55.28 -14.57
N ILE A 11 4.80 -54.27 -15.39
CA ILE A 11 5.78 -53.17 -15.35
C ILE A 11 5.31 -52.20 -14.29
N PHE A 12 5.95 -52.16 -13.13
CA PHE A 12 5.78 -51.17 -12.09
C PHE A 12 6.60 -49.93 -12.47
N SER A 13 5.97 -48.93 -13.09
CA SER A 13 6.61 -47.64 -13.35
C SER A 13 6.66 -46.82 -12.04
N LEU A 14 7.85 -46.79 -11.45
CA LEU A 14 8.15 -45.92 -10.31
C LEU A 14 8.23 -44.48 -10.80
N VAL A 15 7.16 -43.69 -10.61
CA VAL A 15 7.18 -42.24 -10.83
C VAL A 15 7.94 -41.62 -9.67
N LEU A 16 9.22 -41.34 -9.88
CA LEU A 16 9.98 -40.44 -8.97
C LEU A 16 9.41 -39.02 -9.15
N SER A 17 8.58 -38.59 -8.21
CA SER A 17 8.25 -37.18 -8.02
C SER A 17 9.50 -36.45 -7.57
N ILE A 18 10.19 -35.80 -8.50
CA ILE A 18 11.24 -34.84 -8.18
C ILE A 18 10.51 -33.62 -7.59
N CYS A 19 10.45 -33.58 -6.25
CA CYS A 19 10.03 -32.38 -5.53
C CYS A 19 11.15 -31.35 -5.76
N SER A 20 11.01 -30.53 -6.80
CA SER A 20 11.86 -29.37 -7.00
C SER A 20 11.54 -28.39 -5.89
N CYS A 21 12.32 -28.41 -4.81
CA CYS A 21 12.37 -27.30 -3.89
C CYS A 21 12.87 -26.10 -4.69
N ALA A 22 11.94 -25.27 -5.16
CA ALA A 22 12.27 -23.94 -5.64
C ALA A 22 12.96 -23.23 -4.46
N GLN A 23 14.26 -23.07 -4.53
CA GLN A 23 14.99 -22.24 -3.57
C GLN A 23 14.43 -20.82 -3.75
N SER A 24 13.68 -20.35 -2.75
CA SER A 24 13.26 -18.97 -2.69
C SER A 24 14.51 -18.09 -2.79
N LYS A 25 14.52 -17.10 -3.68
CA LYS A 25 15.61 -16.13 -3.73
C LYS A 25 15.77 -15.54 -2.32
N PRO A 26 17.01 -15.39 -1.84
CA PRO A 26 17.25 -14.76 -0.55
C PRO A 26 16.61 -13.36 -0.55
N ARG A 27 15.94 -13.01 0.54
CA ARG A 27 15.34 -11.70 0.70
C ARG A 27 16.44 -10.63 0.59
N PRO A 28 16.22 -9.51 -0.13
CA PRO A 28 17.18 -8.43 -0.19
C PRO A 28 17.44 -7.86 1.20
N GLN A 29 18.69 -7.46 1.46
CA GLN A 29 19.05 -6.71 2.66
C GLN A 29 18.73 -5.22 2.44
N SER A 30 18.35 -4.53 3.52
CA SER A 30 18.15 -3.09 3.48
C SER A 30 19.47 -2.36 3.24
N LYS A 31 19.41 -1.28 2.45
CA LYS A 31 20.52 -0.33 2.25
C LYS A 31 20.50 0.82 3.27
N ILE A 32 19.55 0.85 4.19
CA ILE A 32 19.46 1.87 5.24
C ILE A 32 20.56 1.63 6.26
N THR A 33 21.29 2.72 6.60
CA THR A 33 22.39 2.72 7.57
C THR A 33 22.26 3.91 8.53
N ASP A 34 23.12 3.91 9.55
CA ASP A 34 23.30 5.02 10.50
C ASP A 34 21.98 5.53 11.13
N VAL A 35 21.13 4.58 11.52
CA VAL A 35 19.84 4.90 12.12
C VAL A 35 20.03 5.36 13.57
N VAL A 36 19.61 6.58 13.87
CA VAL A 36 19.78 7.22 15.18
C VAL A 36 18.44 7.79 15.64
N LEU A 37 18.02 7.42 16.85
CA LEU A 37 16.91 8.06 17.55
C LEU A 37 17.33 9.49 17.96
N THR A 38 16.65 10.49 17.42
CA THR A 38 17.00 11.90 17.66
C THR A 38 16.13 12.53 18.75
N LYS A 39 14.82 12.33 18.69
CA LYS A 39 13.85 12.89 19.62
C LYS A 39 12.47 12.21 19.45
N ASP A 40 11.77 11.93 20.58
CA ASP A 40 10.34 11.57 20.62
C ASP A 40 9.88 10.64 19.46
N ASN A 41 10.38 9.41 19.43
CA ASN A 41 10.11 8.43 18.38
C ASN A 41 10.57 8.84 16.96
N THR A 42 11.34 9.94 16.83
CA THR A 42 11.88 10.41 15.56
C THR A 42 13.27 9.86 15.32
N TYR A 43 13.47 9.25 14.19
CA TYR A 43 14.74 8.65 13.75
C TYR A 43 15.27 9.41 12.54
N GLU A 44 16.59 9.53 12.48
CA GLU A 44 17.34 9.88 11.26
C GLU A 44 18.05 8.63 10.75
N CYS A 45 18.16 8.49 9.44
CA CYS A 45 18.89 7.40 8.80
C CYS A 45 19.58 7.88 7.52
N GLN A 46 20.58 7.12 7.06
CA GLN A 46 21.19 7.31 5.75
C GLN A 46 20.60 6.29 4.76
N PHE A 47 20.26 6.78 3.58
CA PHE A 47 19.94 5.95 2.43
C PHE A 47 20.58 6.60 1.20
N GLU A 48 21.42 5.83 0.50
CA GLU A 48 22.38 6.36 -0.46
C GLU A 48 23.19 7.48 0.18
N ASP A 49 23.37 8.64 -0.44
CA ASP A 49 24.15 9.75 0.10
C ASP A 49 23.28 10.82 0.79
N MET A 50 22.04 10.45 1.21
CA MET A 50 21.08 11.39 1.77
C MET A 50 20.57 10.98 3.15
N THR A 51 20.27 11.99 3.98
CA THR A 51 19.66 11.82 5.30
C THR A 51 18.13 11.87 5.20
N PHE A 52 17.47 10.83 5.68
CA PHE A 52 16.02 10.73 5.78
C PHE A 52 15.58 10.70 7.23
N LYS A 53 14.29 10.99 7.46
CA LYS A 53 13.67 10.95 8.78
C LYS A 53 12.38 10.16 8.75
N PHE A 54 12.09 9.51 9.87
CA PHE A 54 10.79 8.87 10.10
C PHE A 54 10.45 8.90 11.59
N MET A 55 9.16 8.73 11.90
CA MET A 55 8.71 8.49 13.28
C MET A 55 8.18 7.07 13.37
N LEU A 56 8.54 6.33 14.43
CA LEU A 56 8.11 4.94 14.61
C LEU A 56 7.37 4.77 15.93
N PHE A 57 6.20 4.17 15.86
CA PHE A 57 5.37 3.80 17.00
C PHE A 57 5.15 2.29 16.96
N LEU A 58 5.43 1.63 18.07
CA LEU A 58 5.31 0.18 18.20
C LEU A 58 4.14 -0.17 19.12
N PRO A 59 3.43 -1.29 18.87
CA PRO A 59 2.48 -1.82 19.82
C PRO A 59 3.18 -2.26 21.11
N GLU A 60 2.43 -2.52 22.19
CA GLU A 60 2.98 -2.96 23.46
C GLU A 60 3.88 -4.20 23.35
N LYS A 61 3.57 -5.07 22.39
CA LYS A 61 4.37 -6.27 22.09
C LYS A 61 4.55 -6.39 20.58
N THR A 62 5.79 -6.68 20.17
CA THR A 62 6.14 -6.98 18.77
C THR A 62 6.59 -8.43 18.63
N ASP A 63 6.23 -9.05 17.53
CA ASP A 63 6.71 -10.37 17.11
C ASP A 63 6.69 -10.50 15.58
N SER A 64 7.05 -11.68 15.08
CA SER A 64 7.09 -11.98 13.65
C SER A 64 5.72 -11.96 12.93
N ASN A 65 4.63 -11.73 13.64
CA ASN A 65 3.30 -11.53 13.08
C ASN A 65 2.85 -10.07 13.11
N THR A 66 3.57 -9.19 13.85
CA THR A 66 3.25 -7.77 13.96
C THR A 66 3.31 -7.08 12.60
N PRO A 67 2.18 -6.58 12.06
CA PRO A 67 2.15 -5.88 10.79
C PRO A 67 2.76 -4.47 10.90
N LEU A 68 3.25 -3.94 9.77
CA LEU A 68 3.81 -2.59 9.65
C LEU A 68 2.96 -1.74 8.71
N ILE A 69 2.62 -0.52 9.12
CA ILE A 69 1.99 0.50 8.27
C ILE A 69 2.98 1.64 8.03
N LEU A 70 3.24 1.99 6.77
CA LEU A 70 3.88 3.25 6.40
C LEU A 70 2.82 4.32 6.16
N MET A 71 2.97 5.48 6.80
CA MET A 71 2.10 6.65 6.66
C MET A 71 2.80 7.72 5.82
N LEU A 72 2.22 8.06 4.67
CA LEU A 72 2.83 8.94 3.66
C LEU A 72 2.10 10.28 3.59
N PRO A 73 2.71 11.39 4.05
CA PRO A 73 2.10 12.72 4.03
C PRO A 73 1.93 13.30 2.61
N GLY A 74 1.08 14.31 2.52
CA GLY A 74 0.90 15.12 1.32
C GLY A 74 2.09 16.04 1.03
N LEU A 75 2.05 16.70 -0.14
CA LEU A 75 3.07 17.64 -0.59
C LEU A 75 3.28 18.79 0.41
N GLY A 76 4.53 19.08 0.72
CA GLY A 76 4.90 20.15 1.65
C GLY A 76 4.69 19.82 3.12
N ASN A 77 4.11 18.66 3.45
CA ASN A 77 3.90 18.20 4.82
C ASN A 77 5.09 17.36 5.32
N ASN A 78 5.10 16.99 6.59
CA ASN A 78 6.15 16.21 7.21
C ASN A 78 5.55 15.13 8.15
N SER A 79 6.37 14.17 8.56
CA SER A 79 5.96 13.05 9.41
C SER A 79 5.27 13.47 10.70
N SER A 80 5.80 14.50 11.38
CA SER A 80 5.26 14.98 12.65
C SER A 80 3.89 15.64 12.50
N ALA A 81 3.73 16.52 11.48
CA ALA A 81 2.45 17.15 11.21
C ALA A 81 1.40 16.14 10.71
N PHE A 82 1.82 15.14 9.92
CA PHE A 82 0.92 14.09 9.46
C PHE A 82 0.49 13.15 10.59
N LYS A 83 1.39 12.86 11.55
CA LYS A 83 1.03 12.18 12.80
C LYS A 83 -0.06 12.92 13.55
N LEU A 84 0.09 14.24 13.71
CA LEU A 84 -0.91 15.08 14.40
C LEU A 84 -2.21 15.24 13.61
N GLN A 85 -2.19 15.07 12.31
CA GLN A 85 -3.37 15.11 11.46
C GLN A 85 -4.18 13.83 11.52
N THR A 86 -3.52 12.67 11.54
CA THR A 86 -4.19 11.38 11.36
C THR A 86 -4.33 10.58 12.64
N HIS A 87 -3.44 10.75 13.61
CA HIS A 87 -3.40 9.95 14.84
C HIS A 87 -3.43 8.43 14.62
N MET A 88 -3.04 7.94 13.43
CA MET A 88 -3.12 6.51 13.07
C MET A 88 -2.41 5.59 14.07
N ASP A 89 -1.32 6.04 14.69
CA ASP A 89 -0.60 5.27 15.71
C ASP A 89 -1.46 5.02 16.97
N GLU A 90 -2.35 5.95 17.32
CA GLU A 90 -3.22 5.85 18.51
C GLU A 90 -4.31 4.78 18.31
N ASP A 91 -4.75 4.55 17.07
CA ASP A 91 -5.75 3.54 16.71
C ASP A 91 -5.11 2.20 16.32
N ALA A 92 -3.99 2.22 15.61
CA ALA A 92 -3.36 1.04 15.04
C ALA A 92 -2.49 0.26 16.05
N CYS A 93 -1.73 0.95 16.93
CA CYS A 93 -0.89 0.27 17.93
C CYS A 93 -1.70 -0.60 18.90
N PRO A 94 -2.87 -0.17 19.43
CA PRO A 94 -3.73 -1.04 20.23
C PRO A 94 -4.24 -2.26 19.48
N ARG A 95 -4.36 -2.21 18.14
CA ARG A 95 -4.72 -3.35 17.27
C ARG A 95 -3.50 -4.22 16.91
N GLY A 96 -2.32 -3.93 17.44
CA GLY A 96 -1.10 -4.71 17.24
C GLY A 96 -0.27 -4.33 16.02
N TYR A 97 -0.54 -3.20 15.36
CA TYR A 97 0.26 -2.68 14.25
C TYR A 97 1.43 -1.84 14.72
N ALA A 98 2.57 -1.95 14.05
CA ALA A 98 3.62 -0.93 14.09
C ALA A 98 3.30 0.15 13.05
N VAL A 99 3.47 1.44 13.40
CA VAL A 99 3.17 2.57 12.53
C VAL A 99 4.41 3.43 12.32
N CYS A 100 4.77 3.65 11.05
CA CYS A 100 5.90 4.48 10.67
C CYS A 100 5.43 5.67 9.83
N TYR A 101 5.50 6.88 10.38
CA TYR A 101 5.27 8.11 9.61
C TYR A 101 6.56 8.51 8.90
N VAL A 102 6.55 8.47 7.58
CA VAL A 102 7.75 8.67 6.78
C VAL A 102 7.85 10.14 6.34
N GLN A 103 9.03 10.73 6.51
CA GLN A 103 9.32 12.06 6.01
C GLN A 103 9.71 11.96 4.53
N PRO A 104 9.04 12.66 3.59
CA PRO A 104 9.51 12.76 2.21
C PRO A 104 10.92 13.34 2.13
N GLY A 105 11.71 12.93 1.15
CA GLY A 105 13.09 13.39 0.95
C GLY A 105 13.21 14.91 0.84
N GLN A 106 14.35 15.44 1.30
CA GLN A 106 14.64 16.89 1.30
C GLN A 106 15.49 17.28 0.09
N GLY A 107 15.13 16.91 -1.10
CA GLY A 107 16.02 17.12 -2.23
C GLY A 107 15.73 18.32 -3.13
N MET A 108 14.53 18.88 -3.22
CA MET A 108 14.19 19.75 -4.35
C MET A 108 13.10 20.78 -4.04
N GLY A 109 13.29 21.64 -3.06
CA GLY A 109 12.41 22.81 -2.85
C GLY A 109 10.96 22.55 -2.47
N ALA A 110 10.40 21.40 -2.83
CA ALA A 110 9.11 20.89 -2.41
C ALA A 110 9.31 19.51 -1.78
N LYS A 111 8.96 19.36 -0.50
CA LYS A 111 8.95 18.08 0.21
C LYS A 111 7.80 17.25 -0.33
N GLY A 112 8.07 16.29 -1.17
CA GLY A 112 7.07 15.41 -1.79
C GLY A 112 7.66 14.08 -2.22
N TRP A 113 6.79 13.20 -2.72
CA TRP A 113 7.12 11.86 -3.21
C TRP A 113 7.34 11.89 -4.72
N ASP A 114 8.30 11.12 -5.22
CA ASP A 114 8.43 10.84 -6.65
C ASP A 114 7.33 9.85 -7.07
N CYS A 115 6.16 10.39 -7.35
CA CYS A 115 4.98 9.65 -7.78
C CYS A 115 4.61 9.92 -9.25
N GLY A 116 5.50 10.57 -10.02
CA GLY A 116 5.27 10.94 -11.41
C GLY A 116 4.50 12.26 -11.63
N LEU A 117 4.28 13.05 -10.57
CA LEU A 117 3.70 14.41 -10.65
C LEU A 117 4.74 15.50 -10.89
N MET A 118 5.97 15.25 -10.49
CA MET A 118 7.08 16.19 -10.55
C MET A 118 8.26 15.56 -11.27
N ASP A 119 9.27 16.36 -11.59
CA ASP A 119 10.52 15.86 -12.13
C ASP A 119 11.15 14.82 -11.19
N PRO A 120 11.88 13.82 -11.74
CA PRO A 120 12.56 12.81 -10.94
C PRO A 120 13.43 13.45 -9.85
N GLN A 121 13.40 12.88 -8.67
CA GLN A 121 14.24 13.29 -7.53
C GLN A 121 15.60 12.60 -7.59
N ASP A 122 16.59 13.12 -6.84
CA ASP A 122 17.94 12.55 -6.77
C ASP A 122 17.93 11.11 -6.20
N VAL A 123 16.94 10.79 -5.35
CA VAL A 123 16.72 9.45 -4.77
C VAL A 123 15.32 8.97 -5.11
N ASP A 124 15.21 7.73 -5.57
CA ASP A 124 13.93 7.09 -5.83
C ASP A 124 13.16 6.85 -4.52
N SER A 125 12.05 7.56 -4.37
CA SER A 125 11.18 7.44 -3.19
C SER A 125 10.69 6.00 -2.97
N LEU A 126 10.39 5.25 -4.03
CA LEU A 126 9.93 3.87 -3.90
C LEU A 126 11.03 2.94 -3.39
N GLU A 127 12.24 3.09 -3.91
CA GLU A 127 13.39 2.31 -3.45
C GLU A 127 13.69 2.58 -1.96
N TYR A 128 13.64 3.87 -1.55
CA TYR A 128 13.75 4.23 -0.13
C TYR A 128 12.68 3.55 0.72
N LEU A 129 11.40 3.62 0.34
CA LEU A 129 10.29 3.04 1.10
C LEU A 129 10.40 1.51 1.23
N ILE A 130 10.79 0.81 0.16
CA ILE A 130 11.05 -0.64 0.19
C ILE A 130 12.18 -0.97 1.18
N ASN A 131 13.28 -0.22 1.12
CA ASN A 131 14.41 -0.42 2.03
C ASN A 131 14.05 -0.11 3.48
N LEU A 132 13.19 0.89 3.73
CA LEU A 132 12.69 1.22 5.07
C LEU A 132 11.81 0.09 5.62
N VAL A 133 10.92 -0.49 4.81
CA VAL A 133 10.13 -1.68 5.21
C VAL A 133 11.06 -2.82 5.61
N ILE A 134 12.05 -3.14 4.77
CA ILE A 134 13.00 -4.23 5.05
C ILE A 134 13.75 -3.98 6.36
N TYR A 135 14.27 -2.76 6.54
CA TYR A 135 14.99 -2.36 7.76
C TYR A 135 14.12 -2.52 9.01
N LEU A 136 12.93 -1.93 9.02
CA LEU A 136 12.03 -1.96 10.18
C LEU A 136 11.59 -3.38 10.54
N GLN A 137 11.31 -4.19 9.54
CA GLN A 137 10.95 -5.60 9.75
C GLN A 137 12.11 -6.42 10.31
N ASP A 138 13.34 -6.13 9.92
CA ASP A 138 14.54 -6.86 10.39
C ASP A 138 14.95 -6.39 11.78
N GLU A 139 14.99 -5.08 12.02
CA GLU A 139 15.44 -4.50 13.28
C GLU A 139 14.49 -4.77 14.43
N TYR A 140 13.17 -4.65 14.18
CA TYR A 140 12.15 -4.80 15.22
C TYR A 140 11.48 -6.18 15.23
N GLY A 141 11.94 -7.12 14.40
CA GLY A 141 11.40 -8.48 14.33
C GLY A 141 9.95 -8.56 13.86
N LEU A 142 9.50 -7.59 13.02
CA LEU A 142 8.13 -7.51 12.53
C LEU A 142 7.85 -8.53 11.43
N SER A 143 6.58 -8.68 11.06
CA SER A 143 6.14 -9.58 10.00
C SER A 143 6.81 -9.26 8.66
N LYS A 144 7.38 -10.28 8.03
CA LYS A 144 8.04 -10.13 6.71
C LYS A 144 7.07 -10.10 5.53
N THR A 145 5.80 -10.35 5.77
CA THR A 145 4.75 -10.47 4.74
C THR A 145 3.58 -9.54 4.94
N LYS A 146 3.53 -8.81 6.08
CA LYS A 146 2.43 -7.91 6.41
C LYS A 146 2.94 -6.47 6.51
N ALA A 147 3.34 -5.90 5.36
CA ALA A 147 3.59 -4.48 5.22
C ALA A 147 2.41 -3.83 4.48
N PHE A 148 1.99 -2.68 4.98
CA PHE A 148 0.92 -1.86 4.47
C PHE A 148 1.41 -0.43 4.28
N ALA A 149 0.72 0.35 3.44
CA ALA A 149 0.97 1.78 3.34
C ALA A 149 -0.35 2.54 3.20
N ALA A 150 -0.44 3.70 3.85
CA ALA A 150 -1.54 4.64 3.67
C ALA A 150 -0.98 6.04 3.39
N GLY A 151 -1.59 6.78 2.46
CA GLY A 151 -1.06 8.07 2.06
C GLY A 151 -2.14 9.09 1.72
N PHE A 152 -1.85 10.36 1.97
CA PHE A 152 -2.73 11.48 1.70
C PHE A 152 -2.21 12.34 0.55
N SER A 153 -3.10 12.77 -0.36
CA SER A 153 -2.76 13.70 -1.43
C SER A 153 -1.54 13.22 -2.25
N ASN A 154 -0.40 13.93 -2.27
CA ASN A 154 0.83 13.46 -2.90
C ASN A 154 1.31 12.09 -2.34
N GLY A 155 1.10 11.82 -1.04
CA GLY A 155 1.29 10.50 -0.47
C GLY A 155 0.32 9.45 -1.05
N GLY A 156 -0.94 9.85 -1.31
CA GLY A 156 -1.94 9.02 -2.01
C GLY A 156 -1.53 8.71 -3.46
N PHE A 157 -0.97 9.66 -4.19
CA PHE A 157 -0.38 9.40 -5.51
C PHE A 157 0.78 8.39 -5.42
N MET A 158 1.61 8.49 -4.37
CA MET A 158 2.69 7.52 -4.13
C MET A 158 2.16 6.13 -3.83
N ILE A 159 0.99 6.02 -3.18
CA ILE A 159 0.30 4.74 -2.94
C ILE A 159 -0.01 4.01 -4.25
N HIS A 160 -0.48 4.72 -5.29
CA HIS A 160 -0.71 4.10 -6.60
C HIS A 160 0.59 3.59 -7.23
N ARG A 161 1.71 4.34 -7.09
CA ARG A 161 3.03 3.89 -7.55
C ARG A 161 3.50 2.65 -6.77
N ILE A 162 3.36 2.63 -5.45
CA ILE A 162 3.66 1.47 -4.60
C ILE A 162 2.89 0.24 -5.06
N ALA A 163 1.57 0.38 -5.26
CA ALA A 163 0.72 -0.73 -5.67
C ALA A 163 1.09 -1.28 -7.06
N MET A 164 1.59 -0.44 -7.94
CA MET A 164 2.00 -0.83 -9.30
C MET A 164 3.37 -1.50 -9.33
N GLU A 165 4.35 -0.91 -8.65
CA GLU A 165 5.75 -1.27 -8.82
C GLU A 165 6.29 -2.17 -7.68
N ALA A 166 5.61 -2.23 -6.52
CA ALA A 166 6.06 -2.99 -5.34
C ALA A 166 4.99 -3.91 -4.71
N PRO A 167 4.15 -4.62 -5.50
CA PRO A 167 3.09 -5.49 -4.95
C PRO A 167 3.65 -6.69 -4.16
N ASP A 168 4.92 -7.06 -4.35
CA ASP A 168 5.58 -8.12 -3.60
C ASP A 168 6.09 -7.66 -2.21
N THR A 169 6.17 -6.34 -1.99
CA THR A 169 6.60 -5.75 -0.72
C THR A 169 5.42 -5.44 0.19
N PHE A 170 4.32 -4.93 -0.38
CA PHE A 170 3.14 -4.50 0.36
C PHE A 170 1.97 -5.44 0.11
N LEU A 171 1.30 -5.87 1.19
CA LEU A 171 0.13 -6.74 1.13
C LEU A 171 -1.12 -5.98 0.68
N ALA A 172 -1.28 -4.75 1.20
CA ALA A 172 -2.35 -3.85 0.79
C ALA A 172 -1.97 -2.39 1.06
N VAL A 173 -2.66 -1.49 0.36
CA VAL A 173 -2.41 -0.05 0.44
C VAL A 173 -3.71 0.75 0.45
N ALA A 174 -3.67 1.97 1.04
CA ALA A 174 -4.81 2.89 1.11
C ALA A 174 -4.41 4.28 0.63
N SER A 175 -5.09 4.79 -0.39
CA SER A 175 -4.96 6.15 -0.91
C SER A 175 -6.10 7.01 -0.38
N VAL A 176 -5.79 8.18 0.17
CA VAL A 176 -6.77 9.17 0.62
C VAL A 176 -6.54 10.46 -0.15
N ALA A 177 -7.55 10.90 -0.90
CA ALA A 177 -7.52 12.08 -1.76
C ALA A 177 -6.30 12.07 -2.71
N GLY A 178 -5.85 10.87 -3.13
CA GLY A 178 -4.81 10.65 -4.12
C GLY A 178 -5.39 10.36 -5.49
N MET A 179 -4.51 10.06 -6.46
CA MET A 179 -4.90 9.64 -7.80
C MET A 179 -3.72 8.95 -8.50
N MET A 180 -4.01 8.08 -9.47
CA MET A 180 -2.97 7.50 -10.31
C MET A 180 -2.50 8.52 -11.36
N THR A 181 -1.18 8.80 -11.39
CA THR A 181 -0.61 9.70 -12.42
C THR A 181 -0.62 9.05 -13.80
N ASN A 182 -0.52 9.86 -14.87
CA ASN A 182 -0.40 9.32 -16.22
C ASN A 182 0.85 8.45 -16.39
N LYS A 183 1.97 8.81 -15.74
CA LYS A 183 3.19 7.99 -15.78
C LYS A 183 2.91 6.57 -15.27
N VAL A 184 2.31 6.44 -14.07
CA VAL A 184 1.96 5.15 -13.49
C VAL A 184 0.88 4.43 -14.32
N TRP A 185 -0.09 5.18 -14.86
CA TRP A 185 -1.14 4.64 -15.71
C TRP A 185 -0.61 4.03 -17.00
N ASP A 186 0.34 4.68 -17.66
CA ASP A 186 0.90 4.22 -18.94
C ASP A 186 1.78 2.97 -18.78
N GLU A 187 2.39 2.80 -17.59
CA GLU A 187 3.25 1.66 -17.22
C GLU A 187 2.47 0.53 -16.52
N ARG A 188 1.13 0.63 -16.42
CA ARG A 188 0.33 -0.33 -15.66
C ARG A 188 0.40 -1.76 -16.18
N SER A 189 0.37 -2.70 -15.23
CA SER A 189 0.33 -4.14 -15.51
C SER A 189 -1.12 -4.63 -15.63
N ASP A 190 -1.36 -5.63 -16.49
CA ASP A 190 -2.68 -6.28 -16.61
C ASP A 190 -3.02 -7.17 -15.41
N LYS A 191 -2.05 -7.47 -14.56
CA LYS A 191 -2.21 -8.35 -13.39
C LYS A 191 -1.43 -7.82 -12.21
N THR A 192 -2.09 -7.83 -11.06
CA THR A 192 -1.48 -7.57 -9.76
C THR A 192 -2.11 -8.48 -8.70
N SER A 193 -1.54 -8.50 -7.49
CA SER A 193 -2.10 -9.19 -6.34
C SER A 193 -1.85 -8.35 -5.10
N ILE A 194 -2.51 -7.19 -5.05
CA ILE A 194 -2.39 -6.23 -3.94
C ILE A 194 -3.76 -5.72 -3.53
N GLY A 195 -4.04 -5.68 -2.22
CA GLY A 195 -5.23 -5.01 -1.72
C GLY A 195 -5.16 -3.50 -1.96
N PHE A 196 -6.24 -2.90 -2.45
CA PHE A 196 -6.28 -1.47 -2.77
C PHE A 196 -7.54 -0.79 -2.22
N LEU A 197 -7.35 0.25 -1.39
CA LEU A 197 -8.42 1.11 -0.91
C LEU A 197 -8.21 2.53 -1.44
N GLU A 198 -9.28 3.14 -1.99
CA GLU A 198 -9.33 4.55 -2.34
C GLU A 198 -10.42 5.26 -1.55
N ILE A 199 -10.09 6.42 -0.94
CA ILE A 199 -11.05 7.29 -0.25
C ILE A 199 -10.96 8.68 -0.89
N TYR A 200 -12.09 9.20 -1.41
CA TYR A 200 -12.12 10.47 -2.12
C TYR A 200 -13.41 11.28 -1.88
N GLY A 201 -13.29 12.59 -1.96
CA GLY A 201 -14.38 13.52 -1.84
C GLY A 201 -14.92 14.04 -3.19
N THR A 202 -16.25 14.16 -3.35
CA THR A 202 -16.84 14.63 -4.62
C THR A 202 -16.66 16.12 -4.87
N LYS A 203 -16.23 16.90 -3.84
CA LYS A 203 -15.90 18.34 -3.94
C LYS A 203 -14.41 18.62 -3.73
N ASP A 204 -13.57 17.61 -3.90
CA ASP A 204 -12.13 17.84 -3.96
C ASP A 204 -11.77 18.67 -5.20
N ASN A 205 -11.33 19.92 -4.97
CA ASN A 205 -10.94 20.85 -6.03
C ASN A 205 -9.42 20.86 -6.27
N VAL A 206 -8.65 20.15 -5.47
CA VAL A 206 -7.19 20.00 -5.61
C VAL A 206 -6.88 18.76 -6.44
N VAL A 207 -7.52 17.63 -6.10
CA VAL A 207 -7.40 16.34 -6.82
C VAL A 207 -8.84 15.87 -7.20
N PRO A 208 -9.45 16.50 -8.21
CA PRO A 208 -10.80 16.16 -8.60
C PRO A 208 -10.93 14.74 -9.14
N GLN A 209 -11.97 14.03 -8.69
CA GLN A 209 -12.24 12.64 -9.06
C GLN A 209 -12.38 12.38 -10.58
N ASN A 210 -12.71 13.41 -11.37
CA ASN A 210 -12.88 13.32 -12.82
C ASN A 210 -11.58 13.46 -13.62
N GLY A 211 -10.43 13.56 -12.95
CA GLY A 211 -9.13 13.65 -13.59
C GLY A 211 -8.78 15.03 -14.17
N THR A 212 -9.53 16.09 -13.87
CA THR A 212 -9.32 17.43 -14.45
C THR A 212 -8.56 18.41 -13.55
N GLY A 213 -7.92 17.92 -12.50
CA GLY A 213 -7.28 18.74 -11.47
C GLY A 213 -6.07 19.53 -11.93
N THR A 214 -5.77 20.59 -11.17
CA THR A 214 -4.62 21.47 -11.40
C THR A 214 -3.34 20.98 -10.69
N ALA A 215 -3.42 19.94 -9.88
CA ALA A 215 -2.30 19.36 -9.15
C ALA A 215 -1.25 18.70 -10.07
N ALA A 216 -1.62 18.40 -11.31
CA ALA A 216 -0.70 17.88 -12.31
C ALA A 216 -0.71 18.73 -13.58
N ALA A 217 0.44 18.83 -14.24
CA ALA A 217 0.56 19.50 -15.55
C ALA A 217 -0.19 18.78 -16.68
N SER A 218 -0.74 17.59 -16.41
CA SER A 218 -1.50 16.74 -17.32
C SER A 218 -2.73 16.17 -16.62
N PRO A 219 -3.87 16.02 -17.32
CA PRO A 219 -5.00 15.28 -16.79
C PRO A 219 -4.58 13.83 -16.47
N TYR A 220 -5.09 13.26 -15.40
CA TYR A 220 -4.92 11.87 -15.01
C TYR A 220 -6.26 11.12 -15.18
N PRO A 221 -6.27 9.78 -15.21
CA PRO A 221 -7.52 9.03 -15.37
C PRO A 221 -8.52 9.35 -14.25
N ALA A 222 -9.83 9.37 -14.56
CA ALA A 222 -10.86 9.51 -13.55
C ALA A 222 -10.82 8.35 -12.55
N ILE A 223 -11.20 8.61 -11.30
CA ILE A 223 -11.10 7.63 -10.20
C ILE A 223 -11.87 6.34 -10.51
N GLU A 224 -13.05 6.42 -11.12
CA GLU A 224 -13.84 5.25 -11.50
C GLU A 224 -13.06 4.34 -12.47
N VAL A 225 -12.37 4.92 -13.45
CA VAL A 225 -11.52 4.20 -14.41
C VAL A 225 -10.34 3.53 -13.69
N VAL A 226 -9.75 4.21 -12.72
CA VAL A 226 -8.63 3.67 -11.91
C VAL A 226 -9.11 2.53 -11.02
N MET A 227 -10.28 2.65 -10.40
CA MET A 227 -10.82 1.59 -9.54
C MET A 227 -11.26 0.36 -10.34
N ASP A 228 -11.84 0.54 -11.51
CA ASP A 228 -12.14 -0.56 -12.43
C ASP A 228 -10.86 -1.27 -12.91
N TYR A 229 -9.78 -0.51 -13.14
CA TYR A 229 -8.47 -1.09 -13.42
C TYR A 229 -7.95 -1.93 -12.24
N TRP A 230 -7.94 -1.40 -11.01
CA TRP A 230 -7.47 -2.17 -9.84
C TRP A 230 -8.29 -3.43 -9.60
N ALA A 231 -9.61 -3.36 -9.78
CA ALA A 231 -10.48 -4.53 -9.70
C ALA A 231 -10.14 -5.57 -10.78
N SER A 232 -10.03 -5.14 -12.03
CA SER A 232 -9.72 -6.02 -13.17
C SER A 232 -8.33 -6.66 -13.05
N ALA A 233 -7.30 -5.87 -12.71
CA ALA A 233 -5.93 -6.35 -12.57
C ALA A 233 -5.79 -7.37 -11.42
N ASN A 234 -6.62 -7.25 -10.38
CA ASN A 234 -6.74 -8.23 -9.31
C ASN A 234 -7.71 -9.39 -9.62
N GLY A 235 -8.30 -9.43 -10.82
CA GLY A 235 -9.22 -10.51 -11.22
C GLY A 235 -10.58 -10.48 -10.51
N LEU A 236 -11.06 -9.30 -10.10
CA LEU A 236 -12.34 -9.11 -9.43
C LEU A 236 -13.39 -8.68 -10.46
N GLY A 237 -14.48 -9.45 -10.59
CA GLY A 237 -15.48 -9.24 -11.66
C GLY A 237 -16.87 -8.86 -11.16
N SER A 238 -17.05 -8.65 -9.84
CA SER A 238 -18.32 -8.26 -9.24
C SER A 238 -18.10 -7.14 -8.23
N SER A 239 -19.11 -6.30 -8.03
CA SER A 239 -19.07 -5.27 -6.99
C SER A 239 -20.38 -5.22 -6.20
N SER A 240 -20.28 -4.73 -4.97
CA SER A 240 -21.42 -4.39 -4.11
C SER A 240 -21.20 -3.00 -3.51
N VAL A 241 -22.29 -2.29 -3.25
CA VAL A 241 -22.26 -0.98 -2.61
C VAL A 241 -22.87 -1.10 -1.22
N GLU A 242 -22.18 -0.57 -0.22
CA GLU A 242 -22.60 -0.46 1.18
C GLU A 242 -22.68 1.02 1.56
N THR A 243 -23.71 1.41 2.28
CA THR A 243 -23.83 2.75 2.85
C THR A 243 -23.05 2.79 4.16
N LEU A 244 -21.97 3.60 4.23
CA LEU A 244 -21.20 3.83 5.47
C LEU A 244 -21.88 4.89 6.34
N SER A 245 -22.44 5.94 5.70
CA SER A 245 -23.15 7.04 6.36
C SER A 245 -24.13 7.69 5.38
N ASP A 246 -24.84 8.73 5.80
CA ASP A 246 -25.68 9.56 4.93
C ASP A 246 -24.89 10.35 3.87
N LYS A 247 -23.55 10.39 3.98
CA LYS A 247 -22.63 11.07 3.07
C LYS A 247 -21.65 10.14 2.35
N ALA A 248 -21.52 8.88 2.78
CA ALA A 248 -20.46 8.01 2.27
C ALA A 248 -20.98 6.66 1.81
N GLU A 249 -20.49 6.23 0.65
CA GLU A 249 -20.73 4.93 0.05
C GLU A 249 -19.42 4.19 -0.13
N LEU A 250 -19.40 2.90 0.25
CA LEU A 250 -18.29 1.98 0.04
C LEU A 250 -18.65 0.99 -1.06
N THR A 251 -17.92 1.01 -2.16
CA THR A 251 -17.95 -0.02 -3.19
C THR A 251 -16.88 -1.05 -2.91
N LYS A 252 -17.27 -2.33 -2.76
CA LYS A 252 -16.35 -3.48 -2.63
C LYS A 252 -16.36 -4.29 -3.91
N TYR A 253 -15.19 -4.49 -4.51
CA TYR A 253 -15.01 -5.36 -5.68
C TYR A 253 -14.60 -6.75 -5.20
N THR A 254 -15.21 -7.78 -5.76
CA THR A 254 -15.07 -9.17 -5.30
C THR A 254 -15.02 -10.17 -6.43
N ALA A 255 -14.54 -11.40 -6.13
CA ALA A 255 -14.70 -12.57 -6.98
C ALA A 255 -14.87 -13.84 -6.12
N LEU A 256 -15.53 -14.87 -6.64
CA LEU A 256 -15.91 -16.08 -5.89
C LEU A 256 -14.75 -16.82 -5.21
N PHE A 257 -13.57 -16.82 -5.84
CA PHE A 257 -12.40 -17.59 -5.35
C PHE A 257 -11.17 -16.73 -5.10
N ASN A 258 -11.31 -15.40 -5.20
CA ASN A 258 -10.23 -14.44 -4.96
C ASN A 258 -10.52 -13.68 -3.66
N LYS A 259 -9.55 -13.69 -2.73
CA LYS A 259 -9.66 -13.02 -1.43
C LYS A 259 -9.05 -11.61 -1.43
N THR A 260 -8.44 -11.19 -2.53
CA THR A 260 -7.91 -9.84 -2.65
C THR A 260 -9.04 -8.83 -2.47
N GLN A 261 -8.76 -7.76 -1.75
CA GLN A 261 -9.72 -6.71 -1.45
C GLN A 261 -9.42 -5.49 -2.32
N VAL A 262 -10.43 -4.97 -3.02
CA VAL A 262 -10.38 -3.65 -3.68
C VAL A 262 -11.63 -2.89 -3.25
N TRP A 263 -11.42 -1.76 -2.58
CA TRP A 263 -12.49 -0.95 -2.01
C TRP A 263 -12.39 0.49 -2.50
N SER A 264 -13.53 1.13 -2.72
CA SER A 264 -13.63 2.54 -3.12
C SER A 264 -14.65 3.24 -2.24
N VAL A 265 -14.24 4.29 -1.53
CA VAL A 265 -15.11 5.09 -0.67
C VAL A 265 -15.30 6.47 -1.28
N LYS A 266 -16.54 6.76 -1.65
CA LYS A 266 -16.98 8.06 -2.16
C LYS A 266 -17.64 8.84 -1.04
N ILE A 267 -17.15 10.05 -0.75
CA ILE A 267 -17.72 10.96 0.24
C ILE A 267 -18.39 12.11 -0.49
N GLU A 268 -19.73 12.16 -0.43
CA GLU A 268 -20.50 13.21 -1.07
C GLU A 268 -20.28 14.56 -0.37
N GLY A 269 -19.83 15.55 -1.13
CA GLY A 269 -19.48 16.87 -0.62
C GLY A 269 -18.12 16.93 0.10
N GLY A 270 -17.39 15.82 0.21
CA GLY A 270 -16.04 15.79 0.79
C GLY A 270 -15.05 16.63 -0.01
N ALA A 271 -14.15 17.32 0.68
CA ALA A 271 -13.12 18.19 0.13
C ALA A 271 -11.75 17.48 0.04
N HIS A 272 -10.67 18.24 -0.18
CA HIS A 272 -9.29 17.73 -0.18
C HIS A 272 -8.75 17.65 1.24
N GLU A 273 -9.07 16.59 1.96
CA GLU A 273 -8.72 16.41 3.36
C GLU A 273 -8.54 14.94 3.73
N TRP A 274 -7.94 14.66 4.89
CA TRP A 274 -8.06 13.39 5.58
C TRP A 274 -9.41 13.43 6.29
N PRO A 275 -10.39 12.63 5.86
CA PRO A 275 -11.75 12.79 6.36
C PRO A 275 -11.86 12.46 7.84
N GLU A 276 -12.46 13.36 8.62
CA GLU A 276 -12.80 13.14 10.02
C GLU A 276 -14.25 12.62 10.14
N GLU A 277 -14.57 11.96 11.26
CA GLU A 277 -15.86 11.30 11.47
C GLU A 277 -17.05 12.29 11.38
N ASP A 278 -16.91 13.51 11.85
CA ASP A 278 -17.94 14.55 11.80
C ASP A 278 -18.24 15.02 10.36
N ILE A 279 -17.26 14.88 9.45
CA ILE A 279 -17.38 15.22 8.03
C ILE A 279 -17.93 14.06 7.22
N ALA A 280 -17.31 12.88 7.37
CA ALA A 280 -17.59 11.71 6.55
C ALA A 280 -18.69 10.80 7.13
N GLY A 281 -18.95 10.90 8.44
CA GLY A 281 -19.88 10.04 9.17
C GLY A 281 -19.34 8.63 9.43
N PHE A 282 -18.00 8.45 9.28
CA PHE A 282 -17.27 7.24 9.64
C PHE A 282 -15.83 7.63 10.02
N ASP A 283 -15.18 6.83 10.85
CA ASP A 283 -13.78 7.00 11.22
C ASP A 283 -12.85 6.42 10.14
N THR A 284 -12.03 7.29 9.53
CA THR A 284 -11.14 6.93 8.41
C THR A 284 -10.06 5.94 8.82
N ASN A 285 -9.48 6.09 10.01
CA ASN A 285 -8.45 5.19 10.49
C ASN A 285 -9.02 3.79 10.73
N THR A 286 -10.17 3.70 11.40
CA THR A 286 -10.88 2.43 11.60
C THR A 286 -11.18 1.74 10.27
N LEU A 287 -11.68 2.47 9.28
CA LEU A 287 -11.96 1.89 7.96
C LEU A 287 -10.71 1.36 7.26
N ILE A 288 -9.60 2.11 7.30
CA ILE A 288 -8.31 1.67 6.74
C ILE A 288 -7.80 0.43 7.47
N LEU A 289 -7.86 0.41 8.80
CA LEU A 289 -7.43 -0.73 9.60
C LEU A 289 -8.30 -1.97 9.36
N ASP A 290 -9.61 -1.82 9.25
CA ASP A 290 -10.53 -2.91 8.90
C ASP A 290 -10.26 -3.46 7.50
N PHE A 291 -9.95 -2.59 6.55
CA PHE A 291 -9.51 -3.00 5.21
C PHE A 291 -8.21 -3.81 5.26
N PHE A 292 -7.19 -3.36 6.02
CA PHE A 292 -5.92 -4.09 6.16
C PHE A 292 -6.10 -5.44 6.87
N ASP A 293 -6.98 -5.51 7.88
CA ASP A 293 -7.32 -6.78 8.53
C ASP A 293 -7.99 -7.77 7.56
N GLN A 294 -8.84 -7.30 6.65
CA GLN A 294 -9.45 -8.16 5.62
C GLN A 294 -8.43 -8.68 4.59
N CYS A 295 -7.30 -8.00 4.42
CA CYS A 295 -6.21 -8.41 3.52
C CYS A 295 -5.20 -9.37 4.19
N SER A 296 -5.23 -9.54 5.52
CA SER A 296 -4.19 -10.19 6.34
C SER A 296 -4.25 -11.72 6.44
#